data_7ceeac1ad491709bb9c359b362bc844d
#
_entry.id   7ceeac1ad491709bb9c359b362bc844d
#
_cell.length_a   1.000
_cell.length_b   1.000
_cell.length_c   1.000
_cell.angle_alpha   90.00
_cell.angle_beta   90.00
_cell.angle_gamma   90.00
#
_symmetry.space_group_name_H-M   'P 1'
#
loop_
_entity.id
_entity.type
_entity.pdbx_description
1 polymer ?
#
loop_
_entity_poly.entity_id
_entity_poly.type
_entity_poly.pdbx_seq_one_letter_code
_entity_poly.pdbx_strand_id
1 'polypeptide(L)'
;MEIIAFVNNKGGVGKTTCSKLMAEYLSKTKNLRTLCIDFDPQCNFSHQYLHMEIDPAAPEGLIPPIHPDYDPLDPDDHDWDGRSSIAEIFYGQGFRLFEIFETGTSDRRPCGDHFH
;
A
#
# COMPACT_ATOMS: atom_id res chain seq x y z
N MET A 1 15.93 -5.18 9.87
CA MET A 1 14.60 -4.59 9.56
C MET A 1 13.99 -4.09 10.85
N GLU A 2 13.52 -2.87 10.86
CA GLU A 2 12.81 -2.29 12.00
C GLU A 2 11.33 -2.20 11.67
N ILE A 3 10.47 -2.45 12.66
CA ILE A 3 9.02 -2.39 12.52
C ILE A 3 8.49 -1.35 13.50
N ILE A 4 7.73 -0.39 12.98
CA ILE A 4 7.04 0.63 13.77
C ILE A 4 5.55 0.47 13.55
N ALA A 5 4.77 0.35 14.61
CA ALA A 5 3.32 0.23 14.55
C ALA A 5 2.64 1.42 15.22
N PHE A 6 1.65 1.99 14.55
CA PHE A 6 0.76 3.01 15.10
C PHE A 6 -0.59 2.37 15.39
N VAL A 7 -0.91 2.19 16.65
CA VAL A 7 -2.11 1.47 17.10
C VAL A 7 -2.93 2.36 18.03
N ASN A 8 -4.22 2.49 17.74
CA ASN A 8 -5.16 3.15 18.62
C ASN A 8 -6.59 2.70 18.36
N ASN A 9 -7.36 2.54 19.42
CA ASN A 9 -8.77 2.16 19.38
C ASN A 9 -9.72 3.35 19.24
N LYS A 10 -9.20 4.58 19.36
CA LYS A 10 -10.01 5.81 19.27
C LYS A 10 -9.71 6.54 17.97
N GLY A 11 -10.75 6.99 17.26
CA GLY A 11 -10.60 7.90 16.14
C GLY A 11 -10.15 9.31 16.59
N GLY A 12 -9.53 10.07 15.68
CA GLY A 12 -9.19 11.47 15.90
C GLY A 12 -8.01 11.75 16.81
N VAL A 13 -7.13 10.77 17.06
CA VAL A 13 -5.97 10.91 17.95
C VAL A 13 -4.65 11.17 17.19
N GLY A 14 -4.69 11.42 15.89
CA GLY A 14 -3.50 11.71 15.09
C GLY A 14 -2.72 10.48 14.61
N LYS A 15 -3.27 9.29 14.70
CA LYS A 15 -2.62 8.05 14.22
C LYS A 15 -2.20 8.14 12.75
N THR A 16 -3.12 8.53 11.88
CA THR A 16 -2.84 8.71 10.44
C THR A 16 -1.80 9.79 10.20
N THR A 17 -1.91 10.92 10.88
CA THR A 17 -0.95 12.03 10.76
C THR A 17 0.44 11.60 11.18
N CYS A 18 0.58 10.92 12.33
CA CYS A 18 1.87 10.45 12.82
C CYS A 18 2.50 9.40 11.89
N SER A 19 1.72 8.44 11.41
CA SER A 19 2.23 7.40 10.50
C SER A 19 2.65 7.98 9.16
N LYS A 20 1.89 8.93 8.63
CA LYS A 20 2.24 9.66 7.41
C LYS A 20 3.54 10.43 7.56
N LEU A 21 3.68 11.22 8.60
CA LEU A 21 4.89 12.01 8.86
C LEU A 21 6.11 11.11 9.06
N MET A 22 5.95 10.00 9.77
CA MET A 22 7.03 9.04 9.96
C MET A 22 7.45 8.38 8.65
N ALA A 23 6.51 7.94 7.83
CA ALA A 23 6.79 7.34 6.53
C ALA A 23 7.52 8.32 5.60
N GLU A 24 7.08 9.56 5.54
CA GLU A 24 7.73 10.61 4.75
C GLU A 24 9.12 10.95 5.27
N TYR A 25 9.29 11.05 6.57
CA TYR A 25 10.59 11.30 7.18
C TYR A 25 11.59 10.20 6.90
N LEU A 26 11.19 8.94 7.09
CA LEU A 26 12.07 7.80 6.87
C LEU A 26 12.45 7.65 5.39
N SER A 27 11.52 7.82 4.49
CA SER A 27 11.78 7.66 3.06
C SER A 27 12.48 8.87 2.43
N LYS A 28 12.04 10.08 2.74
CA LYS A 28 12.55 11.30 2.10
C LYS A 28 13.79 11.88 2.80
N THR A 29 13.79 11.93 4.12
CA THR A 29 14.87 12.57 4.90
C THR A 29 15.97 11.58 5.23
N LYS A 30 15.62 10.37 5.65
CA LYS A 30 16.58 9.32 5.97
C LYS A 30 16.94 8.44 4.77
N ASN A 31 16.25 8.60 3.66
CA ASN A 31 16.45 7.83 2.43
C ASN A 31 16.41 6.31 2.65
N LEU A 32 15.51 5.86 3.53
CA LEU A 32 15.32 4.45 3.84
C LEU A 32 14.21 3.85 2.98
N ARG A 33 14.40 2.61 2.56
CA ARG A 33 13.31 1.84 1.94
C ARG A 33 12.25 1.58 3.00
N THR A 34 11.06 2.13 2.79
CA THR A 34 9.98 2.11 3.78
C THR A 34 8.77 1.42 3.18
N LEU A 35 8.34 0.34 3.81
CA LEU A 35 7.08 -0.33 3.49
C LEU A 35 6.01 0.13 4.46
N CYS A 36 4.91 0.63 3.91
CA CYS A 36 3.74 1.02 4.69
C CYS A 36 2.63 -0.01 4.50
N ILE A 37 2.09 -0.49 5.60
CA ILE A 37 0.99 -1.46 5.60
C ILE A 37 -0.18 -0.85 6.36
N ASP A 38 -1.31 -0.70 5.69
CA ASP A 38 -2.51 -0.11 6.27
C ASP A 38 -3.50 -1.20 6.67
N PHE A 39 -3.63 -1.43 7.98
CA PHE A 39 -4.61 -2.34 8.57
C PHE A 39 -5.90 -1.66 9.04
N ASP A 40 -6.02 -0.34 8.84
CA ASP A 40 -7.20 0.40 9.27
C ASP A 40 -8.36 0.09 8.32
N PRO A 41 -9.49 -0.44 8.80
CA PRO A 41 -10.68 -0.65 7.97
C PRO A 41 -11.21 0.64 7.30
N GLN A 42 -10.92 1.80 7.87
CA GLN A 42 -11.25 3.11 7.28
C GLN A 42 -10.28 3.53 6.17
N CYS A 43 -9.15 2.85 6.05
CA CYS A 43 -8.11 3.12 5.03
C CYS A 43 -7.61 4.58 5.05
N ASN A 44 -7.55 5.22 6.20
CA ASN A 44 -7.22 6.64 6.31
C ASN A 44 -5.81 6.97 5.82
N PHE A 45 -4.85 6.10 6.07
CA PHE A 45 -3.50 6.25 5.54
C PHE A 45 -3.49 6.08 4.01
N SER A 46 -4.13 5.03 3.51
CA SER A 46 -4.21 4.72 2.08
C SER A 46 -4.85 5.85 1.28
N HIS A 47 -5.89 6.49 1.82
CA HIS A 47 -6.55 7.64 1.19
C HIS A 47 -5.63 8.84 0.98
N GLN A 48 -4.55 8.98 1.74
CA GLN A 48 -3.61 10.08 1.58
C GLN A 48 -2.78 9.95 0.29
N TYR A 49 -2.64 8.74 -0.23
CA TYR A 49 -1.72 8.44 -1.32
C TYR A 49 -2.38 7.75 -2.52
N LEU A 50 -3.51 7.10 -2.32
CA LEU A 50 -4.20 6.32 -3.34
C LEU A 50 -5.63 6.81 -3.52
N HIS A 51 -6.12 6.79 -4.75
CA HIS A 51 -7.54 7.01 -5.07
C HIS A 51 -8.33 5.72 -4.81
N MET A 52 -8.73 5.51 -3.58
CA MET A 52 -9.50 4.34 -3.18
C MET A 52 -10.87 4.33 -3.89
N GLU A 53 -11.33 3.15 -4.27
CA GLU A 53 -12.59 2.94 -4.97
C GLU A 53 -13.61 2.28 -4.04
N ILE A 54 -14.90 2.48 -4.31
CA ILE A 54 -15.97 1.79 -3.59
C ILE A 54 -15.99 0.34 -4.05
N ASP A 55 -16.02 -0.59 -3.09
CA ASP A 55 -16.13 -2.02 -3.37
C ASP A 55 -17.54 -2.33 -3.94
N PRO A 56 -17.65 -2.85 -5.19
CA PRO A 56 -18.95 -3.22 -5.74
C PRO A 56 -19.68 -4.31 -4.95
N ALA A 57 -18.94 -5.16 -4.24
CA ALA A 57 -19.50 -6.23 -3.43
C ALA A 57 -19.92 -5.77 -2.03
N ALA A 58 -19.37 -4.64 -1.56
CA ALA A 58 -19.65 -4.08 -0.24
C ALA A 58 -19.62 -2.54 -0.32
N PRO A 59 -20.76 -1.88 -0.58
CA PRO A 59 -20.79 -0.41 -0.79
C PRO A 59 -20.23 0.43 0.37
N GLU A 60 -20.11 -0.15 1.55
CA GLU A 60 -19.48 0.49 2.72
C GLU A 60 -17.97 0.28 2.77
N GLY A 61 -17.46 -0.61 1.93
CA GLY A 61 -16.04 -0.95 1.85
C GLY A 61 -15.31 -0.17 0.78
N LEU A 62 -14.00 -0.09 0.95
CA LEU A 62 -13.09 0.53 -0.01
C LEU A 62 -12.07 -0.49 -0.49
N ILE A 63 -11.74 -0.42 -1.77
CA ILE A 63 -10.72 -1.24 -2.39
C ILE A 63 -9.63 -0.35 -3.00
N PRO A 64 -8.37 -0.83 -3.04
CA PRO A 64 -7.32 -0.08 -3.72
C PRO A 64 -7.61 0.03 -5.22
N PRO A 65 -7.10 1.08 -5.88
CA PRO A 65 -7.24 1.22 -7.33
C PRO A 65 -6.47 0.11 -8.06
N ILE A 66 -6.77 -0.07 -9.34
CA ILE A 66 -5.99 -0.95 -10.21
C ILE A 66 -4.55 -0.42 -10.28
N HIS A 67 -3.59 -1.32 -10.08
CA HIS A 67 -2.17 -0.96 -10.16
C HIS A 67 -1.80 -0.57 -11.59
N PRO A 68 -0.99 0.49 -11.78
CA PRO A 68 -0.62 0.96 -13.12
C PRO A 68 0.09 -0.09 -13.99
N ASP A 69 0.82 -1.00 -13.35
CA ASP A 69 1.57 -2.04 -14.06
C ASP A 69 0.77 -3.33 -14.28
N TYR A 70 -0.52 -3.35 -13.92
CA TYR A 70 -1.36 -4.52 -14.14
C TYR A 70 -1.67 -4.72 -15.61
N ASP A 71 -1.41 -5.92 -16.10
CA ASP A 71 -1.78 -6.36 -17.45
C ASP A 71 -2.53 -7.70 -17.37
N PRO A 72 -3.84 -7.72 -17.64
CA PRO A 72 -4.62 -8.95 -17.57
C PRO A 72 -4.21 -10.01 -18.60
N LEU A 73 -3.43 -9.62 -19.61
CA LEU A 73 -2.91 -10.53 -20.63
C LEU A 73 -1.54 -11.10 -20.28
N ASP A 74 -0.88 -10.58 -19.24
CA ASP A 74 0.40 -11.08 -18.78
C ASP A 74 0.20 -12.40 -18.02
N PRO A 75 0.85 -13.51 -18.44
CA PRO A 75 0.79 -14.77 -17.71
C PRO A 75 1.23 -14.68 -16.24
N ASP A 76 2.11 -13.73 -15.92
CA ASP A 76 2.60 -13.52 -14.56
C ASP A 76 1.55 -12.83 -13.67
N ASP A 77 0.54 -12.20 -14.25
CA ASP A 77 -0.54 -11.51 -13.55
C ASP A 77 -1.83 -12.34 -13.47
N HIS A 78 -1.83 -13.59 -13.91
CA HIS A 78 -3.07 -14.38 -14.03
C HIS A 78 -3.76 -14.71 -12.71
N ASP A 79 -3.04 -14.72 -11.60
CA ASP A 79 -3.54 -14.98 -10.25
C ASP A 79 -3.76 -13.71 -9.41
N TRP A 80 -3.70 -12.56 -10.06
CA TRP A 80 -3.87 -11.26 -9.43
C TRP A 80 -4.93 -10.43 -10.17
N ASP A 81 -5.81 -9.79 -9.44
CA ASP A 81 -6.89 -8.96 -10.01
C ASP A 81 -6.48 -7.52 -10.30
N GLY A 82 -5.20 -7.21 -10.14
CA GLY A 82 -4.64 -5.87 -10.35
C GLY A 82 -4.76 -4.94 -9.14
N ARG A 83 -5.34 -5.42 -8.05
CA ARG A 83 -5.50 -4.65 -6.81
C ARG A 83 -4.65 -5.28 -5.72
N SER A 84 -3.99 -4.46 -4.93
CA SER A 84 -3.10 -4.92 -3.87
C SER A 84 -3.66 -4.54 -2.50
N SER A 85 -4.35 -5.45 -1.88
CA SER A 85 -4.84 -5.31 -0.51
C SER A 85 -4.05 -6.19 0.45
N ILE A 86 -4.10 -5.85 1.73
CA ILE A 86 -3.45 -6.66 2.77
C ILE A 86 -4.04 -8.08 2.84
N ALA A 87 -5.29 -8.26 2.43
CA ALA A 87 -5.94 -9.56 2.40
C ALA A 87 -5.23 -10.56 1.48
N GLU A 88 -4.65 -10.09 0.39
CA GLU A 88 -3.92 -10.94 -0.58
C GLU A 88 -2.77 -11.69 0.07
N ILE A 89 -2.11 -11.09 1.06
CA ILE A 89 -1.03 -11.74 1.81
C ILE A 89 -1.55 -12.98 2.54
N PHE A 90 -2.74 -12.91 3.12
CA PHE A 90 -3.33 -14.01 3.87
C PHE A 90 -3.90 -15.10 2.97
N TYR A 91 -4.36 -14.74 1.78
CA TYR A 91 -4.90 -15.70 0.81
C TYR A 91 -3.84 -16.29 -0.12
N GLY A 92 -2.60 -15.84 -0.01
CA GLY A 92 -1.51 -16.33 -0.86
C GLY A 92 -1.63 -15.92 -2.33
N GLN A 93 -2.38 -14.86 -2.61
CA GLN A 93 -2.52 -14.31 -3.95
C GLN A 93 -1.39 -13.35 -4.26
N GLY A 94 -1.14 -13.12 -5.55
CA GLY A 94 -0.16 -12.14 -6.00
C GLY A 94 -0.60 -10.71 -5.68
N PHE A 95 0.36 -9.85 -5.40
CA PHE A 95 0.12 -8.41 -5.27
C PHE A 95 1.39 -7.63 -5.62
N ARG A 96 1.22 -6.36 -5.94
CA ARG A 96 2.34 -5.44 -6.17
C ARG A 96 2.24 -4.24 -5.25
N LEU A 97 3.38 -3.73 -4.84
CA LEU A 97 3.45 -2.54 -4.01
C LEU A 97 3.29 -1.28 -4.87
N PHE A 98 2.51 -0.33 -4.38
CA PHE A 98 2.50 1.02 -4.93
C PHE A 98 3.75 1.78 -4.49
N GLU A 99 4.42 2.42 -5.44
CA GLU A 99 5.49 3.34 -5.14
C GLU A 99 4.91 4.72 -4.84
N ILE A 100 4.99 5.14 -3.59
CA ILE A 100 4.38 6.38 -3.10
C ILE A 100 5.41 7.52 -3.07
N PHE A 101 6.65 7.20 -2.70
CA PHE A 101 7.73 8.18 -2.58
C PHE A 101 8.86 7.83 -3.53
N GLU A 102 9.29 8.82 -4.33
CA GLU A 102 10.52 8.68 -5.10
C GLU A 102 11.70 8.75 -4.13
N THR A 103 12.41 7.63 -3.99
CA THR A 103 13.70 7.62 -3.33
C THR A 103 14.76 8.09 -4.33
N GLY A 104 15.55 9.09 -3.96
CA GLY A 104 16.56 9.70 -4.85
C GLY A 104 17.76 8.82 -5.18
N THR A 105 17.65 7.52 -5.04
CA THR A 105 18.66 6.56 -5.45
C THR A 105 18.41 6.12 -6.89
N SER A 106 19.44 6.21 -7.70
CA SER A 106 19.46 5.84 -9.12
C SER A 106 19.23 4.34 -9.41
N ASP A 107 18.95 3.55 -8.39
CA ASP A 107 18.64 2.13 -8.51
C ASP A 107 17.12 1.95 -8.54
N ARG A 108 16.51 2.44 -9.60
CA ARG A 108 15.11 2.16 -9.91
C ARG A 108 15.00 0.71 -10.33
N ARG A 109 14.82 -0.18 -9.37
CA ARG A 109 14.23 -1.46 -9.72
C ARG A 109 12.82 -1.18 -10.20
N PRO A 110 12.39 -1.76 -11.31
CA PRO A 110 11.02 -1.57 -11.76
C PRO A 110 10.07 -1.98 -10.63
N CYS A 111 9.08 -1.13 -10.40
CA CYS A 111 7.92 -1.46 -9.56
C CYS A 111 7.35 -2.76 -10.11
N GLY A 112 7.54 -3.86 -9.45
CA GLY A 112 7.16 -5.15 -10.04
C GLY A 112 7.67 -6.40 -9.31
N ASP A 113 8.27 -6.25 -8.13
CA ASP A 113 8.58 -7.41 -7.32
C ASP A 113 7.27 -8.02 -6.81
N HIS A 114 6.91 -9.18 -7.37
CA HIS A 114 5.82 -9.99 -6.88
C HIS A 114 6.18 -10.58 -5.52
N PHE A 115 5.32 -10.40 -4.54
CA PHE A 115 5.36 -11.13 -3.30
C PHE A 115 4.34 -12.27 -3.38
N HIS A 116 4.84 -13.46 -3.34
CA HIS A 116 4.05 -14.67 -3.23
C HIS A 116 4.18 -15.27 -1.84
#